data_31cbde2bbef3692ff603050c8e2d69a9
#
_entry.id   31cbde2bbef3692ff603050c8e2d69a9
#
_cell.length_a   1.000
_cell.length_b   1.000
_cell.length_c   1.000
_cell.angle_alpha   90.00
_cell.angle_beta   90.00
_cell.angle_gamma   90.00
#
_symmetry.space_group_name_H-M   'P 1'
#
loop_
_entity.id
_entity.type
_entity.pdbx_description
1 polymer ?
#
loop_
_entity_poly.entity_id
_entity_poly.type
_entity_poly.pdbx_seq_one_letter_code
_entity_poly.pdbx_strand_id
1 'polypeptide(L)'
;MPTLGIALDATPAKAAARAVPLVLVADDDEDILTLVALRFRRSGLEVILARDGEEALELIHTRAPDAAVLDIAMPKLTGLEVVRRLRSSDATKDLPIVLLTARAGENDVEVGLDAGADEYITKPFSPQDLYACVQSVLSAA
;
A
#
# COMPACT_ATOMS: atom_id res chain seq x y z
N MET A 1 -23.89 8.55 -19.41
CA MET A 1 -23.18 8.71 -19.27
C MET A 1 -22.56 8.77 -19.23
N PRO A 2 -22.49 8.72 -19.22
CA PRO A 2 -21.58 8.75 -19.05
C PRO A 2 -20.82 8.81 -19.05
N THR A 3 -20.73 8.84 -19.19
CA THR A 3 -19.83 8.79 -19.10
C THR A 3 -19.10 8.85 -19.26
N LEU A 4 -19.14 8.91 -19.49
CA LEU A 4 -18.37 8.89 -19.66
C LEU A 4 -17.51 8.92 -19.45
N GLY A 5 -17.30 8.97 -19.46
CA GLY A 5 -16.35 8.98 -19.34
C GLY A 5 -15.74 9.17 -19.00
N ILE A 6 -15.55 9.33 -18.89
CA ILE A 6 -14.90 9.63 -18.61
C ILE A 6 -14.02 9.49 -18.11
N ALA A 7 -13.81 9.26 -18.16
CA ALA A 7 -13.04 9.09 -17.78
C ALA A 7 -12.24 9.36 -17.58
N LEU A 8 -12.05 9.59 -17.70
CA LEU A 8 -11.44 9.87 -17.61
C LEU A 8 -10.53 9.92 -17.03
N ASP A 9 -10.19 9.96 -16.91
CA ASP A 9 -9.41 9.97 -16.36
C ASP A 9 -9.08 9.77 -15.37
N ALA A 10 -9.47 10.18 -15.46
CA ALA A 10 -8.99 9.81 -14.61
C ALA A 10 -8.61 9.23 -13.38
N THR A 11 -7.93 9.30 -12.83
CA THR A 11 -7.31 8.70 -11.75
C THR A 11 -7.83 9.09 -10.39
N PRO A 12 -8.05 10.31 -10.09
CA PRO A 12 -8.50 10.67 -8.74
C PRO A 12 -9.87 10.14 -8.43
N ALA A 13 -10.58 9.77 -9.45
CA ALA A 13 -11.93 9.25 -9.27
C ALA A 13 -11.95 7.85 -8.69
N LYS A 14 -10.79 7.23 -8.53
CA LYS A 14 -10.75 5.85 -8.07
C LYS A 14 -11.44 5.64 -6.73
N ALA A 15 -11.17 6.48 -5.77
CA ALA A 15 -11.73 6.32 -4.43
C ALA A 15 -13.23 6.53 -4.43
N ALA A 16 -13.70 7.50 -5.18
CA ALA A 16 -15.12 7.78 -5.25
C ALA A 16 -15.88 6.69 -5.99
N ALA A 17 -15.21 5.98 -6.89
CA ALA A 17 -15.85 4.97 -7.70
C ALA A 17 -15.96 3.61 -7.02
N ARG A 18 -15.28 3.39 -5.89
CA ARG A 18 -15.25 2.08 -5.26
C ARG A 18 -16.18 2.01 -4.08
N ALA A 19 -16.98 0.93 -4.05
CA ALA A 19 -17.82 0.63 -2.91
C ALA A 19 -17.00 0.14 -1.72
N VAL A 20 -15.89 -0.56 -1.97
CA VAL A 20 -14.99 -1.03 -0.93
C VAL A 20 -13.56 -0.62 -1.28
N PRO A 21 -12.74 -0.31 -0.27
CA PRO A 21 -11.36 0.07 -0.52
C PRO A 21 -10.54 -1.06 -1.11
N LEU A 22 -9.63 -0.71 -2.00
CA LEU A 22 -8.68 -1.63 -2.60
C LEU A 22 -7.31 -1.35 -1.98
N VAL A 23 -6.68 -2.38 -1.42
CA VAL A 23 -5.38 -2.26 -0.75
C VAL A 23 -4.37 -3.13 -1.45
N LEU A 24 -3.22 -2.56 -1.80
CA LEU A 24 -2.11 -3.34 -2.32
C LEU A 24 -1.25 -3.79 -1.14
N VAL A 25 -0.87 -5.07 -1.13
CA VAL A 25 0.05 -5.62 -0.13
C VAL A 25 1.24 -6.23 -0.86
N ALA A 26 2.43 -5.72 -0.59
CA ALA A 26 3.66 -6.17 -1.24
C ALA A 26 4.62 -6.74 -0.22
N ASP A 27 5.01 -7.98 -0.40
CA ASP A 27 5.95 -8.69 0.46
C ASP A 27 6.44 -9.92 -0.33
N ASP A 28 7.72 -10.26 -0.21
CA ASP A 28 8.22 -11.44 -0.91
C ASP A 28 7.94 -12.74 -0.16
N ASP A 29 7.37 -12.67 1.03
CA ASP A 29 7.01 -13.85 1.82
C ASP A 29 5.56 -14.23 1.52
N GLU A 30 5.37 -15.36 0.83
CA GLU A 30 4.04 -15.83 0.43
C GLU A 30 3.13 -16.10 1.62
N ASP A 31 3.69 -16.55 2.74
CA ASP A 31 2.88 -16.82 3.93
C ASP A 31 2.29 -15.55 4.49
N ILE A 32 3.08 -14.49 4.51
CA ILE A 32 2.59 -13.18 4.95
C ILE A 32 1.48 -12.69 4.02
N LEU A 33 1.71 -12.78 2.72
CA LEU A 33 0.69 -12.36 1.74
C LEU A 33 -0.61 -13.11 1.94
N THR A 34 -0.52 -14.43 2.13
CA THR A 34 -1.71 -15.26 2.30
C THR A 34 -2.49 -14.87 3.56
N LEU A 35 -1.79 -14.72 4.68
CA LEU A 35 -2.43 -14.41 5.95
C LEU A 35 -3.06 -13.03 5.95
N VAL A 36 -2.33 -12.05 5.41
CA VAL A 36 -2.83 -10.68 5.35
C VAL A 36 -4.02 -10.58 4.42
N ALA A 37 -3.94 -11.21 3.24
CA ALA A 37 -5.04 -11.20 2.29
C ALA A 37 -6.30 -11.80 2.90
N LEU A 38 -6.16 -12.91 3.61
CA LEU A 38 -7.30 -13.56 4.25
C LEU A 38 -7.98 -12.63 5.24
N ARG A 39 -7.19 -11.99 6.11
CA ARG A 39 -7.74 -11.10 7.13
C ARG A 39 -8.42 -9.88 6.50
N PHE A 40 -7.76 -9.28 5.51
CA PHE A 40 -8.28 -8.07 4.88
C PHE A 40 -9.58 -8.36 4.12
N ARG A 41 -9.61 -9.45 3.37
CA ARG A 41 -10.82 -9.82 2.63
C ARG A 41 -11.97 -10.13 3.54
N ARG A 42 -11.72 -10.81 4.66
CA ARG A 42 -12.75 -11.07 5.66
C ARG A 42 -13.29 -9.81 6.30
N SER A 43 -12.48 -8.77 6.32
CA SER A 43 -12.88 -7.48 6.89
C SER A 43 -13.54 -6.56 5.85
N GLY A 44 -13.76 -7.05 4.64
CA GLY A 44 -14.49 -6.31 3.62
C GLY A 44 -13.63 -5.52 2.66
N LEU A 45 -12.31 -5.70 2.70
CA LEU A 45 -11.42 -5.01 1.76
C LEU A 45 -11.17 -5.86 0.53
N GLU A 46 -10.91 -5.18 -0.60
CA GLU A 46 -10.32 -5.85 -1.77
C GLU A 46 -8.80 -5.74 -1.66
N VAL A 47 -8.11 -6.79 -2.10
CA VAL A 47 -6.66 -6.87 -1.93
C VAL A 47 -6.01 -7.27 -3.24
N ILE A 48 -4.92 -6.57 -3.59
CA ILE A 48 -4.01 -7.01 -4.65
C ILE A 48 -2.66 -7.31 -4.02
N LEU A 49 -1.99 -8.34 -4.52
CA LEU A 49 -0.74 -8.80 -3.95
C LEU A 49 0.41 -8.59 -4.93
N ALA A 50 1.55 -8.16 -4.41
CA ALA A 50 2.78 -8.00 -5.17
C ALA A 50 3.90 -8.68 -4.40
N ARG A 51 4.88 -9.24 -5.12
CA ARG A 51 5.96 -10.01 -4.50
C ARG A 51 7.31 -9.32 -4.56
N ASP A 52 7.36 -8.19 -5.25
CA ASP A 52 8.57 -7.38 -5.31
C ASP A 52 8.18 -5.93 -5.59
N GLY A 53 9.18 -5.05 -5.51
CA GLY A 53 8.92 -3.62 -5.62
C GLY A 53 8.52 -3.17 -7.02
N GLU A 54 9.00 -3.84 -8.05
CA GLU A 54 8.61 -3.50 -9.43
C GLU A 54 7.15 -3.86 -9.67
N GLU A 55 6.75 -5.05 -9.25
CA GLU A 55 5.36 -5.47 -9.37
C GLU A 55 4.45 -4.53 -8.58
N ALA A 56 4.89 -4.13 -7.38
CA ALA A 56 4.13 -3.20 -6.57
C ALA A 56 3.88 -1.89 -7.29
N LEU A 57 4.93 -1.30 -7.87
CA LEU A 57 4.79 -0.05 -8.61
C LEU A 57 3.85 -0.20 -9.80
N GLU A 58 4.01 -1.27 -10.55
CA GLU A 58 3.18 -1.50 -11.72
C GLU A 58 1.71 -1.60 -11.33
N LEU A 59 1.40 -2.37 -10.28
CA LEU A 59 0.02 -2.54 -9.83
C LEU A 59 -0.55 -1.27 -9.25
N ILE A 60 0.26 -0.47 -8.56
CA ILE A 60 -0.20 0.82 -8.06
C ILE A 60 -0.61 1.73 -9.22
N HIS A 61 0.21 1.77 -10.26
CA HIS A 61 -0.09 2.63 -11.40
C HIS A 61 -1.28 2.13 -12.22
N THR A 62 -1.42 0.81 -12.37
CA THR A 62 -2.49 0.26 -13.22
C THR A 62 -3.81 0.08 -12.48
N ARG A 63 -3.78 -0.19 -11.18
CA ARG A 63 -4.98 -0.50 -10.42
C ARG A 63 -5.41 0.62 -9.48
N ALA A 64 -4.55 1.59 -9.24
CA ALA A 64 -4.81 2.77 -8.40
C ALA A 64 -5.48 2.40 -7.06
N PRO A 65 -4.78 1.64 -6.20
CA PRO A 65 -5.36 1.26 -4.91
C PRO A 65 -5.57 2.46 -4.00
N ASP A 66 -6.37 2.28 -2.97
CA ASP A 66 -6.66 3.32 -1.99
C ASP A 66 -5.60 3.40 -0.90
N ALA A 67 -4.82 2.35 -0.71
CA ALA A 67 -3.70 2.32 0.21
C ALA A 67 -2.72 1.24 -0.22
N ALA A 68 -1.46 1.35 0.20
CA ALA A 68 -0.43 0.37 -0.10
C ALA A 68 0.30 -0.02 1.18
N VAL A 69 0.53 -1.32 1.33
CA VAL A 69 1.36 -1.89 2.39
C VAL A 69 2.60 -2.45 1.72
N LEU A 70 3.77 -1.96 2.09
CA LEU A 70 5.01 -2.28 1.39
C LEU A 70 6.06 -2.78 2.39
N ASP A 71 6.57 -3.99 2.14
CA ASP A 71 7.72 -4.49 2.89
C ASP A 71 8.96 -3.71 2.48
N ILE A 72 9.77 -3.29 3.44
CA ILE A 72 11.01 -2.58 3.14
C ILE A 72 11.97 -3.48 2.36
N ALA A 73 12.10 -4.73 2.79
CA ALA A 73 13.11 -5.64 2.24
C ALA A 73 12.53 -6.50 1.12
N MET A 74 12.36 -5.94 -0.06
CA MET A 74 11.89 -6.68 -1.23
C MET A 74 12.95 -6.73 -2.31
N PRO A 75 12.93 -7.79 -3.15
CA PRO A 75 13.84 -7.82 -4.30
C PRO A 75 13.43 -6.79 -5.35
N LYS A 76 14.35 -6.51 -6.24
CA LYS A 76 14.24 -5.58 -7.39
C LYS A 76 14.20 -4.14 -6.95
N LEU A 77 13.17 -3.73 -6.19
CA LEU A 77 13.09 -2.41 -5.58
C LEU A 77 12.68 -2.59 -4.14
N THR A 78 13.40 -1.92 -3.23
CA THR A 78 13.02 -1.95 -1.82
C THR A 78 11.75 -1.15 -1.61
N GLY A 79 11.10 -1.38 -0.47
CA GLY A 79 9.92 -0.59 -0.13
C GLY A 79 10.21 0.90 -0.05
N LEU A 80 11.40 1.27 0.44
CA LEU A 80 11.80 2.68 0.51
C LEU A 80 11.91 3.31 -0.87
N GLU A 81 12.48 2.58 -1.82
CA GLU A 81 12.59 3.06 -3.19
C GLU A 81 11.21 3.24 -3.83
N VAL A 82 10.31 2.30 -3.55
CA VAL A 82 8.94 2.41 -4.05
C VAL A 82 8.27 3.66 -3.49
N VAL A 83 8.39 3.89 -2.18
CA VAL A 83 7.81 5.08 -1.55
C VAL A 83 8.34 6.36 -2.19
N ARG A 84 9.65 6.45 -2.38
CA ARG A 84 10.25 7.64 -2.96
C ARG A 84 9.71 7.90 -4.36
N ARG A 85 9.58 6.86 -5.16
CA ARG A 85 9.03 7.01 -6.52
C ARG A 85 7.58 7.43 -6.50
N LEU A 86 6.79 6.86 -5.59
CA LEU A 86 5.38 7.23 -5.47
C LEU A 86 5.22 8.69 -5.05
N ARG A 87 6.04 9.15 -4.12
CA ARG A 87 5.94 10.53 -3.64
C ARG A 87 6.41 11.56 -4.66
N SER A 88 7.21 11.14 -5.63
CA SER A 88 7.70 12.05 -6.67
C SER A 88 6.77 12.16 -7.86
N SER A 89 5.67 11.43 -7.88
CA SER A 89 4.70 11.45 -8.97
C SER A 89 3.39 12.08 -8.50
N ASP A 90 2.84 13.02 -9.27
CA ASP A 90 1.60 13.69 -8.90
C ASP A 90 0.43 12.71 -8.74
N ALA A 91 0.43 11.65 -9.53
CA ALA A 91 -0.66 10.68 -9.49
C ALA A 91 -0.69 9.86 -8.20
N THR A 92 0.45 9.75 -7.51
CA THR A 92 0.57 8.85 -6.35
C THR A 92 1.13 9.51 -5.10
N LYS A 93 1.42 10.81 -5.18
CA LYS A 93 2.11 11.48 -4.06
C LYS A 93 1.31 11.47 -2.76
N ASP A 94 -0.01 11.32 -2.83
CA ASP A 94 -0.87 11.33 -1.65
C ASP A 94 -1.40 9.95 -1.28
N LEU A 95 -0.90 8.91 -1.93
CA LEU A 95 -1.34 7.54 -1.63
C LEU A 95 -0.98 7.17 -0.18
N PRO A 96 -1.93 6.74 0.64
CA PRO A 96 -1.62 6.27 1.99
C PRO A 96 -0.72 5.04 1.95
N ILE A 97 0.38 5.07 2.70
CA ILE A 97 1.39 4.01 2.67
C ILE A 97 1.75 3.57 4.08
N VAL A 98 1.71 2.25 4.29
CA VAL A 98 2.19 1.60 5.52
C VAL A 98 3.42 0.77 5.14
N LEU A 99 4.52 0.96 5.84
CA LEU A 99 5.73 0.16 5.64
C LEU A 99 5.80 -0.98 6.64
N LEU A 100 6.23 -2.14 6.16
CA LEU A 100 6.54 -3.29 7.02
C LEU A 100 8.04 -3.34 7.21
N THR A 101 8.51 -3.40 8.45
CA THR A 101 9.93 -3.42 8.74
C THR A 101 10.26 -4.59 9.66
N ALA A 102 11.39 -5.24 9.40
CA ALA A 102 11.85 -6.35 10.23
C ALA A 102 12.39 -5.87 11.57
N ARG A 103 12.66 -4.57 11.68
CA ARG A 103 13.24 -4.01 12.89
C ARG A 103 12.57 -2.72 13.27
N ALA A 104 12.39 -2.51 14.57
CA ALA A 104 11.95 -1.25 15.10
C ALA A 104 13.13 -0.32 15.38
N GLY A 105 14.26 -0.49 14.68
CA GLY A 105 15.42 0.36 14.85
C GLY A 105 15.08 1.79 14.45
N GLU A 106 15.57 2.77 15.21
CA GLU A 106 15.23 4.15 14.98
C GLU A 106 15.56 4.60 13.56
N ASN A 107 16.71 4.15 13.03
CA ASN A 107 17.11 4.54 11.68
C ASN A 107 16.15 4.04 10.63
N ASP A 108 15.67 2.80 10.74
CA ASP A 108 14.78 2.24 9.73
C ASP A 108 13.44 2.96 9.74
N VAL A 109 12.94 3.27 10.92
CA VAL A 109 11.67 3.99 11.07
C VAL A 109 11.79 5.40 10.52
N GLU A 110 12.85 6.12 10.92
CA GLU A 110 13.06 7.48 10.46
C GLU A 110 13.23 7.56 8.96
N VAL A 111 14.02 6.66 8.38
CA VAL A 111 14.24 6.64 6.94
C VAL A 111 12.94 6.37 6.20
N GLY A 112 12.12 5.47 6.74
CA GLY A 112 10.82 5.18 6.13
C GLY A 112 9.87 6.36 6.16
N LEU A 113 9.76 7.01 7.31
CA LEU A 113 8.87 8.18 7.44
C LEU A 113 9.41 9.36 6.66
N ASP A 114 10.74 9.57 6.66
CA ASP A 114 11.36 10.63 5.87
C ASP A 114 11.17 10.42 4.38
N ALA A 115 11.11 9.16 3.94
CA ALA A 115 10.85 8.85 2.53
C ALA A 115 9.41 9.17 2.14
N GLY A 116 8.51 9.31 3.12
CA GLY A 116 7.13 9.72 2.87
C GLY A 116 6.07 8.71 3.24
N ALA A 117 6.41 7.64 3.95
CA ALA A 117 5.40 6.69 4.44
C ALA A 117 4.56 7.35 5.53
N ASP A 118 3.31 6.94 5.62
CA ASP A 118 2.38 7.49 6.62
C ASP A 118 2.48 6.76 7.95
N GLU A 119 2.77 5.46 7.90
CA GLU A 119 2.87 4.62 9.08
C GLU A 119 3.83 3.49 8.83
N TYR A 120 4.23 2.82 9.90
CA TYR A 120 5.03 1.62 9.80
C TYR A 120 4.52 0.60 10.82
N ILE A 121 4.82 -0.66 10.57
CA ILE A 121 4.56 -1.73 11.53
C ILE A 121 5.73 -2.70 11.50
N THR A 122 6.12 -3.20 12.67
CA THR A 122 7.29 -4.05 12.82
C THR A 122 6.90 -5.52 12.71
N LYS A 123 7.71 -6.30 12.01
CA LYS A 123 7.54 -7.75 11.96
C LYS A 123 8.19 -8.37 13.21
N PRO A 124 7.62 -9.41 13.81
CA PRO A 124 6.34 -10.01 13.42
C PRO A 124 5.16 -9.17 13.90
N PHE A 125 4.09 -9.16 13.11
CA PHE A 125 2.86 -8.46 13.45
C PHE A 125 1.70 -9.43 13.35
N SER A 126 0.57 -9.08 13.97
CA SER A 126 -0.65 -9.83 13.72
C SER A 126 -1.37 -9.21 12.52
N PRO A 127 -2.04 -10.01 11.68
CA PRO A 127 -2.83 -9.44 10.59
C PRO A 127 -3.88 -8.44 11.08
N GLN A 128 -4.38 -8.63 12.29
CA GLN A 128 -5.36 -7.69 12.87
C GLN A 128 -4.73 -6.34 13.15
N ASP A 129 -3.51 -6.31 13.67
CA ASP A 129 -2.81 -5.06 13.94
C ASP A 129 -2.50 -4.33 12.64
N LEU A 130 -2.11 -5.06 11.61
CA LEU A 130 -1.87 -4.46 10.31
C LEU A 130 -3.17 -3.89 9.73
N TYR A 131 -4.26 -4.63 9.86
CA TYR A 131 -5.57 -4.14 9.41
C TYR A 131 -5.94 -2.83 10.10
N ALA A 132 -5.72 -2.74 11.41
CA ALA A 132 -6.02 -1.51 12.15
C ALA A 132 -5.18 -0.34 11.66
N CYS A 133 -3.91 -0.61 11.35
CA CYS A 133 -3.00 0.41 10.83
C CYS A 133 -3.47 0.90 9.47
N VAL A 134 -3.89 -0.02 8.60
CA VAL A 134 -4.41 0.34 7.28
C VAL A 134 -5.69 1.17 7.40
N GLN A 135 -6.58 0.78 8.31
CA GLN A 135 -7.80 1.56 8.55
C GLN A 135 -7.48 2.98 8.98
N SER A 136 -6.46 3.13 9.81
CA SER A 136 -6.04 4.44 10.29
C SER A 136 -5.61 5.33 9.12
N VAL A 137 -4.79 4.81 8.20
CA VAL A 137 -4.31 5.63 7.09
C VAL A 137 -5.41 5.87 6.06
N LEU A 138 -6.32 4.93 5.87
CA LEU A 138 -7.46 5.13 4.97
C LEU A 138 -8.37 6.24 5.49
N SER A 139 -8.59 6.28 6.79
CA SER A 139 -9.47 7.29 7.39
C SER A 139 -8.87 8.67 7.38
N ALA A 140 -7.54 8.77 7.40
CA ALA A 140 -6.85 10.05 7.39
C ALA A 140 -6.72 10.65 5.99
N ALA A 141 -6.96 9.85 4.96
CA ALA A 141 -6.75 10.27 3.57
C ALA A 141 -7.88 11.17 3.05
#